data_3c4e4fd82d2195c2883707e0827a7cb1
#
_entry.id   3c4e4fd82d2195c2883707e0827a7cb1
#
_cell.length_a   1.000
_cell.length_b   1.000
_cell.length_c   1.000
_cell.angle_alpha   90.00
_cell.angle_beta   90.00
_cell.angle_gamma   90.00
#
_symmetry.space_group_name_H-M   'P 1'
#
loop_
_entity.id
_entity.type
_entity.pdbx_description
1 polymer ?
#
loop_
_entity_poly.entity_id
_entity_poly.type
_entity_poly.pdbx_seq_one_letter_code
_entity_poly.pdbx_strand_id
1 'polypeptide(L)'
;MFKLNRLAVLALAFFVSSSAFSQQGNARGPIGESPYNVVSLWADPFAEAGYAFGGNSGVLAESADRIIIAQRGETVLPYPLPDDFLGFAGHVGLNVLRDTARRTWNNCLFIVNADGEPIEVWDHLDYLCEGSAGPGPHRIRINPYDPEKRIWLVNETFHQIYVIANDGSEVLATYGEKNVSGSDGTHFGRPQDIAFMEDGRILIADGLDNNRIMIMDSDMNYLGEFGSEGEGPGQTKTIHSVAIGPDGRVFVLDRTGNRVNLWQATDDPVEFEFIRSIGQLTLPLDIIVNEDDFWITDLGPLRF
;
A
#
# COMPACT_ATOMS: atom_id res chain seq x y z
N MET A 1 25.72 -4.40 83.06
CA MET A 1 26.51 -3.95 81.91
C MET A 1 26.07 -4.73 80.70
N PHE A 2 25.01 -4.29 80.03
CA PHE A 2 24.44 -4.98 78.84
C PHE A 2 24.83 -4.21 77.62
N LYS A 3 25.52 -4.87 76.70
CA LYS A 3 25.83 -4.33 75.35
C LYS A 3 24.65 -4.61 74.40
N LEU A 4 24.04 -3.55 73.89
CA LEU A 4 23.07 -3.62 72.83
C LEU A 4 23.79 -3.81 71.47
N ASN A 5 23.58 -4.94 70.81
CA ASN A 5 23.94 -5.16 69.41
C ASN A 5 22.86 -4.48 68.51
N ARG A 6 23.28 -3.52 67.71
CA ARG A 6 22.44 -2.94 66.66
C ARG A 6 22.54 -3.84 65.41
N LEU A 7 21.45 -4.51 65.10
CA LEU A 7 21.25 -5.14 63.80
C LEU A 7 20.93 -4.03 62.77
N ALA A 8 21.80 -3.88 61.78
CA ALA A 8 21.54 -3.06 60.62
C ALA A 8 20.72 -3.89 59.62
N VAL A 9 19.45 -3.52 59.42
CA VAL A 9 18.59 -4.09 58.36
C VAL A 9 18.90 -3.34 57.07
N LEU A 10 19.61 -4.02 56.15
CA LEU A 10 19.79 -3.53 54.78
C LEU A 10 18.46 -3.76 54.02
N ALA A 11 17.72 -2.69 53.76
CA ALA A 11 16.60 -2.71 52.85
C ALA A 11 17.12 -2.68 51.42
N LEU A 12 17.06 -3.82 50.72
CA LEU A 12 17.32 -3.90 49.30
C LEU A 12 16.07 -3.33 48.58
N ALA A 13 16.20 -2.10 48.09
CA ALA A 13 15.19 -1.54 47.19
C ALA A 13 15.33 -2.18 45.80
N PHE A 14 14.44 -3.10 45.48
CA PHE A 14 14.24 -3.55 44.10
C PHE A 14 13.65 -2.40 43.30
N PHE A 15 14.44 -1.71 42.49
CA PHE A 15 13.95 -0.92 41.40
C PHE A 15 13.41 -1.85 40.33
N VAL A 16 12.13 -2.10 40.37
CA VAL A 16 11.40 -2.60 39.22
C VAL A 16 11.34 -1.45 38.24
N SER A 17 12.22 -1.44 37.26
CA SER A 17 12.06 -0.62 36.08
C SER A 17 10.80 -1.13 35.34
N SER A 18 9.67 -0.51 35.66
CA SER A 18 8.51 -0.60 34.80
C SER A 18 8.91 0.06 33.47
N SER A 19 9.33 -0.75 32.51
CA SER A 19 9.27 -0.35 31.11
C SER A 19 7.83 0.05 30.86
N ALA A 20 7.60 1.35 30.82
CA ALA A 20 6.35 1.90 30.35
C ALA A 20 6.24 1.49 28.88
N PHE A 21 5.55 0.38 28.62
CA PHE A 21 4.92 0.19 27.32
C PHE A 21 4.03 1.42 27.16
N SER A 22 4.44 2.35 26.30
CA SER A 22 3.61 3.46 25.90
C SER A 22 2.29 2.85 25.43
N GLN A 23 1.19 3.20 26.07
CA GLN A 23 -0.12 2.82 25.59
C GLN A 23 -0.20 3.25 24.13
N GLN A 24 -0.24 2.27 23.24
CA GLN A 24 -0.58 2.50 21.85
C GLN A 24 -1.96 3.15 21.87
N GLY A 25 -2.02 4.42 21.49
CA GLY A 25 -3.29 5.13 21.39
C GLY A 25 -4.22 4.36 20.44
N ASN A 26 -5.50 4.31 20.79
CA ASN A 26 -6.54 3.72 19.96
C ASN A 26 -6.74 4.60 18.72
N ALA A 27 -5.92 4.44 17.69
CA ALA A 27 -6.14 5.06 16.40
C ALA A 27 -7.20 4.24 15.64
N ARG A 28 -8.46 4.41 15.99
CA ARG A 28 -9.59 3.88 15.23
C ARG A 28 -10.37 5.03 14.64
N GLY A 29 -10.22 5.23 13.35
CA GLY A 29 -11.03 6.12 12.55
C GLY A 29 -11.04 7.60 12.99
N PRO A 30 -11.79 8.45 12.34
CA PRO A 30 -12.02 9.78 12.83
C PRO A 30 -12.71 9.67 14.19
N ILE A 31 -12.17 10.37 15.19
CA ILE A 31 -12.85 10.58 16.47
C ILE A 31 -13.96 11.57 16.18
N GLY A 32 -15.14 11.08 15.80
CA GLY A 32 -16.28 11.91 15.42
C GLY A 32 -16.88 11.52 14.07
N GLU A 33 -17.72 12.39 13.54
CA GLU A 33 -18.29 12.23 12.20
C GLU A 33 -17.20 12.43 11.14
N SER A 34 -17.20 11.57 10.11
CA SER A 34 -16.29 11.74 8.97
C SER A 34 -16.55 13.10 8.31
N PRO A 35 -15.54 13.93 8.06
CA PRO A 35 -15.71 15.15 7.29
C PRO A 35 -16.02 14.89 5.81
N TYR A 36 -16.00 13.63 5.38
CA TYR A 36 -16.25 13.21 4.00
C TYR A 36 -17.55 12.45 3.88
N ASN A 37 -18.26 12.70 2.79
CA ASN A 37 -19.41 11.90 2.37
C ASN A 37 -18.94 10.84 1.37
N VAL A 38 -19.36 9.60 1.57
CA VAL A 38 -19.14 8.54 0.60
C VAL A 38 -20.14 8.70 -0.54
N VAL A 39 -19.65 8.93 -1.75
CA VAL A 39 -20.44 8.89 -2.99
C VAL A 39 -20.35 7.48 -3.53
N SER A 40 -21.37 6.67 -3.29
CA SER A 40 -21.43 5.30 -3.82
C SER A 40 -21.63 5.35 -5.33
N LEU A 41 -20.95 4.44 -6.04
CA LEU A 41 -21.08 4.29 -7.51
C LEU A 41 -20.71 5.56 -8.29
N TRP A 42 -19.76 6.30 -7.76
CA TRP A 42 -19.29 7.51 -8.40
C TRP A 42 -18.67 7.27 -9.78
N ALA A 43 -17.86 6.22 -9.96
CA ALA A 43 -17.28 5.89 -11.26
C ALA A 43 -18.25 5.02 -12.07
N ASP A 44 -18.58 5.44 -13.29
CA ASP A 44 -19.45 4.70 -14.19
C ASP A 44 -18.72 3.48 -14.77
N PRO A 45 -19.27 2.25 -14.62
CA PRO A 45 -18.70 1.08 -15.23
C PRO A 45 -18.92 1.08 -16.74
N PHE A 46 -17.86 0.76 -17.51
CA PHE A 46 -17.93 0.63 -18.98
C PHE A 46 -17.53 -0.77 -19.47
N ALA A 47 -17.52 -1.76 -18.58
CA ALA A 47 -17.23 -3.15 -18.94
C ALA A 47 -18.24 -3.68 -19.96
N GLU A 48 -17.81 -4.59 -20.84
CA GLU A 48 -18.67 -5.22 -21.82
C GLU A 48 -19.86 -5.99 -21.19
N ALA A 49 -20.90 -6.21 -21.96
CA ALA A 49 -22.07 -6.97 -21.50
C ALA A 49 -21.69 -8.39 -21.05
N GLY A 50 -22.01 -8.73 -19.81
CA GLY A 50 -21.66 -9.99 -19.17
C GLY A 50 -20.35 -9.95 -18.38
N TYR A 51 -19.65 -8.82 -18.40
CA TYR A 51 -18.46 -8.58 -17.62
C TYR A 51 -18.72 -7.51 -16.55
N ALA A 52 -17.89 -7.49 -15.53
CA ALA A 52 -17.82 -6.43 -14.55
C ALA A 52 -16.36 -6.04 -14.32
N PHE A 53 -16.13 -4.82 -13.91
CA PHE A 53 -14.82 -4.41 -13.47
C PHE A 53 -14.30 -5.32 -12.36
N GLY A 54 -13.05 -5.69 -12.45
CA GLY A 54 -12.28 -6.32 -11.39
C GLY A 54 -12.14 -5.41 -10.17
N GLY A 55 -11.28 -5.77 -9.25
CA GLY A 55 -10.98 -4.87 -8.12
C GLY A 55 -10.17 -3.67 -8.61
N ASN A 56 -10.59 -2.46 -8.26
CA ASN A 56 -9.75 -1.29 -8.41
C ASN A 56 -8.63 -1.37 -7.37
N SER A 57 -7.40 -1.54 -7.82
CA SER A 57 -6.25 -1.77 -6.95
C SER A 57 -5.47 -0.50 -6.67
N GLY A 58 -5.49 0.46 -7.59
CA GLY A 58 -4.82 1.73 -7.45
C GLY A 58 -5.65 2.88 -7.98
N VAL A 59 -5.66 3.99 -7.26
CA VAL A 59 -6.29 5.24 -7.66
C VAL A 59 -5.29 6.37 -7.46
N LEU A 60 -5.16 7.22 -8.44
CA LEU A 60 -4.30 8.38 -8.44
C LEU A 60 -5.06 9.59 -8.96
N ALA A 61 -5.41 10.52 -8.08
CA ALA A 61 -6.01 11.80 -8.47
C ALA A 61 -4.89 12.80 -8.77
N GLU A 62 -4.58 13.02 -10.03
CA GLU A 62 -3.67 14.08 -10.45
C GLU A 62 -4.34 15.45 -10.37
N SER A 63 -5.62 15.49 -10.73
CA SER A 63 -6.52 16.64 -10.56
C SER A 63 -7.96 16.13 -10.39
N ALA A 64 -8.89 17.03 -10.11
CA ALA A 64 -10.31 16.70 -10.04
C ALA A 64 -10.84 16.10 -11.35
N ASP A 65 -10.33 16.57 -12.49
CA ASP A 65 -10.78 16.15 -13.83
C ASP A 65 -9.88 15.08 -14.46
N ARG A 66 -8.90 14.57 -13.71
CA ARG A 66 -7.99 13.52 -14.20
C ARG A 66 -7.62 12.58 -13.06
N ILE A 67 -8.39 11.51 -12.95
CA ILE A 67 -8.24 10.48 -11.94
C ILE A 67 -7.92 9.17 -12.65
N ILE A 68 -6.70 8.70 -12.46
CA ILE A 68 -6.18 7.48 -13.10
C ILE A 68 -6.50 6.30 -12.20
N ILE A 69 -7.08 5.26 -12.77
CA ILE A 69 -7.48 4.06 -12.06
C ILE A 69 -6.75 2.85 -12.66
N ALA A 70 -6.12 2.07 -11.78
CA ALA A 70 -5.60 0.76 -12.11
C ALA A 70 -6.58 -0.29 -11.60
N GLN A 71 -7.11 -1.10 -12.52
CA GLN A 71 -8.02 -2.19 -12.19
C GLN A 71 -7.42 -3.55 -12.54
N ARG A 72 -7.98 -4.57 -11.93
CA ARG A 72 -7.58 -5.98 -12.12
C ARG A 72 -8.32 -6.65 -13.27
N GLY A 73 -8.42 -5.95 -14.40
CA GLY A 73 -9.13 -6.40 -15.59
C GLY A 73 -10.64 -6.54 -15.38
N GLU A 74 -11.30 -7.22 -16.29
CA GLU A 74 -12.73 -7.46 -16.25
C GLU A 74 -13.03 -8.92 -15.93
N THR A 75 -14.10 -9.18 -15.20
CA THR A 75 -14.47 -10.53 -14.73
C THR A 75 -15.82 -10.92 -15.28
N VAL A 76 -15.91 -12.12 -15.87
CA VAL A 76 -17.20 -12.71 -16.26
C VAL A 76 -17.94 -13.10 -15.00
N LEU A 77 -19.14 -12.57 -14.84
CA LEU A 77 -19.96 -12.78 -13.66
C LEU A 77 -20.69 -14.12 -13.69
N PRO A 78 -20.90 -14.75 -12.52
CA PRO A 78 -21.78 -15.91 -12.42
C PRO A 78 -23.22 -15.51 -12.68
N TYR A 79 -23.97 -16.33 -13.40
CA TYR A 79 -25.39 -16.13 -13.63
C TYR A 79 -26.25 -16.94 -12.65
N PRO A 80 -27.46 -16.45 -12.29
CA PRO A 80 -28.02 -15.14 -12.63
C PRO A 80 -27.39 -14.02 -11.79
N LEU A 81 -27.29 -12.83 -12.38
CA LEU A 81 -26.88 -11.63 -11.65
C LEU A 81 -28.02 -11.17 -10.71
N PRO A 82 -27.71 -10.56 -9.56
CA PRO A 82 -28.68 -9.85 -8.74
C PRO A 82 -29.39 -8.76 -9.55
N ASP A 83 -30.69 -8.53 -9.29
CA ASP A 83 -31.47 -7.49 -9.98
C ASP A 83 -30.95 -6.08 -9.73
N ASP A 84 -30.22 -5.90 -8.62
CA ASP A 84 -29.60 -4.65 -8.19
C ASP A 84 -28.09 -4.58 -8.51
N PHE A 85 -27.63 -5.40 -9.46
CA PHE A 85 -26.20 -5.44 -9.82
C PHE A 85 -25.75 -4.10 -10.42
N LEU A 86 -24.65 -3.58 -9.89
CA LEU A 86 -24.16 -2.22 -10.12
C LEU A 86 -22.97 -2.14 -11.08
N GLY A 87 -22.62 -3.22 -11.78
CA GLY A 87 -21.53 -3.23 -12.75
C GLY A 87 -20.14 -3.54 -12.16
N PHE A 88 -19.99 -3.62 -10.83
CA PHE A 88 -18.72 -3.90 -10.18
C PHE A 88 -18.69 -5.32 -9.59
N ALA A 89 -17.64 -6.09 -9.87
CA ALA A 89 -17.50 -7.46 -9.38
C ALA A 89 -17.50 -7.56 -7.85
N GLY A 90 -17.03 -6.54 -7.15
CA GLY A 90 -17.07 -6.46 -5.70
C GLY A 90 -18.48 -6.50 -5.10
N HIS A 91 -19.51 -6.12 -5.84
CA HIS A 91 -20.91 -6.21 -5.43
C HIS A 91 -21.39 -7.66 -5.24
N VAL A 92 -20.84 -8.60 -6.00
CA VAL A 92 -21.17 -10.04 -5.90
C VAL A 92 -20.19 -10.82 -5.01
N GLY A 93 -19.26 -10.13 -4.37
CA GLY A 93 -18.38 -10.65 -3.34
C GLY A 93 -16.94 -10.90 -3.76
N LEU A 94 -16.07 -11.01 -2.75
CA LEU A 94 -14.61 -11.13 -2.93
C LEU A 94 -14.18 -12.41 -3.68
N ASN A 95 -14.96 -13.47 -3.64
CA ASN A 95 -14.60 -14.72 -4.32
C ASN A 95 -14.57 -14.55 -5.84
N VAL A 96 -15.41 -13.70 -6.40
CA VAL A 96 -15.42 -13.38 -7.83
C VAL A 96 -14.14 -12.65 -8.22
N LEU A 97 -13.65 -11.76 -7.35
CA LEU A 97 -12.40 -11.03 -7.57
C LEU A 97 -11.15 -11.94 -7.55
N ARG A 98 -11.23 -13.10 -6.91
CA ARG A 98 -10.15 -14.09 -6.82
C ARG A 98 -10.16 -15.11 -7.97
N ASP A 99 -11.25 -15.22 -8.70
CA ASP A 99 -11.39 -16.18 -9.81
C ASP A 99 -10.71 -15.62 -11.07
N THR A 100 -9.42 -15.86 -11.19
CA THR A 100 -8.64 -15.42 -12.35
C THR A 100 -8.99 -16.17 -13.63
N ALA A 101 -9.64 -17.36 -13.55
CA ALA A 101 -10.05 -18.14 -14.70
C ALA A 101 -11.20 -17.48 -15.49
N ARG A 102 -11.94 -16.57 -14.85
CA ARG A 102 -13.04 -15.80 -15.46
C ARG A 102 -12.66 -14.38 -15.79
N ARG A 103 -11.39 -14.03 -15.67
CA ARG A 103 -10.90 -12.67 -15.86
C ARG A 103 -10.30 -12.51 -17.24
N THR A 104 -10.61 -11.39 -17.87
CA THR A 104 -9.89 -10.83 -19.01
C THR A 104 -9.07 -9.64 -18.53
N TRP A 105 -7.89 -9.47 -19.10
CA TRP A 105 -6.99 -8.39 -18.73
C TRP A 105 -7.21 -7.18 -19.64
N ASN A 106 -8.47 -6.75 -19.75
CA ASN A 106 -8.87 -5.61 -20.56
C ASN A 106 -9.08 -4.39 -19.67
N ASN A 107 -8.78 -3.23 -20.22
CA ASN A 107 -9.02 -1.93 -19.60
C ASN A 107 -8.38 -1.81 -18.22
N CYS A 108 -7.14 -2.32 -18.07
CA CYS A 108 -6.44 -2.33 -16.80
C CYS A 108 -6.07 -0.93 -16.30
N LEU A 109 -5.92 0.04 -17.20
CA LEU A 109 -5.64 1.43 -16.90
C LEU A 109 -6.63 2.34 -17.62
N PHE A 110 -7.30 3.20 -16.89
CA PHE A 110 -8.24 4.16 -17.46
C PHE A 110 -8.31 5.44 -16.62
N ILE A 111 -8.83 6.50 -17.19
CA ILE A 111 -8.96 7.80 -16.57
C ILE A 111 -10.43 8.18 -16.51
N VAL A 112 -10.86 8.72 -15.37
CA VAL A 112 -12.17 9.30 -15.17
C VAL A 112 -12.07 10.77 -14.80
N ASN A 113 -13.13 11.52 -15.06
CA ASN A 113 -13.29 12.91 -14.63
C ASN A 113 -13.89 13.01 -13.22
N ALA A 114 -14.15 14.23 -12.74
CA ALA A 114 -14.74 14.49 -11.44
C ALA A 114 -16.12 13.85 -11.22
N ASP A 115 -16.87 13.63 -12.30
CA ASP A 115 -18.20 13.01 -12.27
C ASP A 115 -18.13 11.46 -12.32
N GLY A 116 -16.94 10.89 -12.45
CA GLY A 116 -16.73 9.44 -12.55
C GLY A 116 -16.89 8.88 -13.95
N GLU A 117 -17.07 9.75 -14.95
CA GLU A 117 -17.21 9.34 -16.35
C GLU A 117 -15.84 8.95 -16.92
N PRO A 118 -15.73 7.82 -17.64
CA PRO A 118 -14.48 7.44 -18.31
C PRO A 118 -14.21 8.40 -19.47
N ILE A 119 -13.02 9.04 -19.43
CA ILE A 119 -12.59 10.00 -20.46
C ILE A 119 -11.48 9.44 -21.34
N GLU A 120 -10.73 8.46 -20.85
CA GLU A 120 -9.66 7.83 -21.59
C GLU A 120 -9.43 6.40 -21.09
N VAL A 121 -9.14 5.47 -22.00
CA VAL A 121 -8.83 4.09 -21.68
C VAL A 121 -7.50 3.72 -22.36
N TRP A 122 -6.55 3.20 -21.60
CA TRP A 122 -5.22 2.81 -22.10
C TRP A 122 -5.14 1.30 -22.39
N ASP A 123 -6.06 0.82 -23.23
CA ASP A 123 -6.16 -0.59 -23.63
C ASP A 123 -4.88 -1.12 -24.31
N HIS A 124 -4.14 -0.26 -24.99
CA HIS A 124 -2.84 -0.57 -25.59
C HIS A 124 -1.77 -0.95 -24.53
N LEU A 125 -2.01 -0.64 -23.24
CA LEU A 125 -1.13 -1.00 -22.12
C LEU A 125 -1.61 -2.27 -21.38
N ASP A 126 -2.68 -2.92 -21.81
CA ASP A 126 -3.21 -4.13 -21.15
C ASP A 126 -2.19 -5.27 -21.07
N TYR A 127 -1.21 -5.31 -21.99
CA TYR A 127 -0.10 -6.28 -21.94
C TYR A 127 0.74 -6.21 -20.64
N LEU A 128 0.70 -5.08 -19.93
CA LEU A 128 1.34 -4.94 -18.62
C LEU A 128 0.66 -5.78 -17.53
N CYS A 129 -0.53 -6.25 -17.78
CA CYS A 129 -1.35 -7.03 -16.85
C CYS A 129 -1.69 -8.42 -17.41
N GLU A 130 -1.66 -8.60 -18.72
CA GLU A 130 -2.09 -9.80 -19.42
C GLU A 130 -1.31 -11.03 -19.01
N GLY A 131 -2.04 -12.12 -18.75
CA GLY A 131 -1.47 -13.39 -18.34
C GLY A 131 -1.07 -13.45 -16.86
N SER A 132 -1.47 -12.48 -16.05
CA SER A 132 -1.24 -12.53 -14.62
C SER A 132 -1.98 -13.71 -13.97
N ALA A 133 -1.24 -14.57 -13.29
CA ALA A 133 -1.81 -15.70 -12.54
C ALA A 133 -2.37 -15.30 -11.17
N GLY A 134 -2.24 -14.05 -10.80
CA GLY A 134 -2.65 -13.49 -9.51
C GLY A 134 -3.43 -12.19 -9.68
N PRO A 135 -3.38 -11.29 -8.66
CA PRO A 135 -4.12 -10.04 -8.68
C PRO A 135 -3.73 -9.07 -9.81
N GLY A 136 -2.49 -9.09 -10.28
CA GLY A 136 -2.01 -8.21 -11.34
C GLY A 136 -1.56 -6.84 -10.84
N PRO A 137 -2.02 -5.73 -11.45
CA PRO A 137 -1.65 -4.39 -11.03
C PRO A 137 -2.14 -4.13 -9.61
N HIS A 138 -1.31 -3.46 -8.81
CA HIS A 138 -1.59 -3.25 -7.40
C HIS A 138 -1.64 -1.78 -7.00
N ARG A 139 -0.66 -0.98 -7.41
CA ARG A 139 -0.57 0.41 -7.00
C ARG A 139 -0.17 1.30 -8.17
N ILE A 140 -0.67 2.52 -8.14
CA ILE A 140 -0.31 3.57 -9.10
C ILE A 140 0.09 4.84 -8.34
N ARG A 141 1.21 5.46 -8.72
CA ARG A 141 1.75 6.65 -8.07
C ARG A 141 2.34 7.62 -9.10
N ILE A 142 2.42 8.89 -8.73
CA ILE A 142 3.26 9.90 -9.39
C ILE A 142 4.33 10.33 -8.37
N ASN A 143 5.56 10.47 -8.85
CA ASN A 143 6.60 11.12 -8.07
C ASN A 143 6.29 12.63 -7.99
N PRO A 144 6.01 13.19 -6.81
CA PRO A 144 5.67 14.61 -6.69
C PRO A 144 6.82 15.56 -7.06
N TYR A 145 8.03 15.04 -7.09
CA TYR A 145 9.26 15.80 -7.43
C TYR A 145 9.65 15.65 -8.90
N ASP A 146 8.95 14.82 -9.67
CA ASP A 146 9.18 14.64 -11.11
C ASP A 146 8.42 15.69 -11.92
N PRO A 147 9.12 16.60 -12.63
CA PRO A 147 8.45 17.63 -13.43
C PRO A 147 7.64 17.04 -14.60
N GLU A 148 7.98 15.84 -15.07
CA GLU A 148 7.25 15.13 -16.13
C GLU A 148 6.05 14.35 -15.59
N LYS A 149 5.92 14.26 -14.27
CA LYS A 149 4.82 13.56 -13.57
C LYS A 149 4.60 12.13 -14.10
N ARG A 150 5.69 11.43 -14.38
CA ARG A 150 5.63 10.04 -14.85
C ARG A 150 4.86 9.16 -13.88
N ILE A 151 4.09 8.25 -14.45
CA ILE A 151 3.22 7.35 -13.70
C ILE A 151 3.99 6.08 -13.39
N TRP A 152 3.96 5.68 -12.14
CA TRP A 152 4.58 4.45 -11.65
C TRP A 152 3.49 3.43 -11.33
N LEU A 153 3.52 2.29 -12.04
CA LEU A 153 2.60 1.18 -11.85
C LEU A 153 3.33 0.00 -11.21
N VAL A 154 2.88 -0.42 -10.05
CA VAL A 154 3.37 -1.62 -9.38
C VAL A 154 2.50 -2.81 -9.77
N ASN A 155 3.10 -3.86 -10.34
CA ASN A 155 2.43 -5.13 -10.62
C ASN A 155 2.98 -6.20 -9.68
N GLU A 156 2.22 -6.54 -8.65
CA GLU A 156 2.64 -7.49 -7.62
C GLU A 156 2.84 -8.91 -8.16
N THR A 157 2.01 -9.33 -9.12
CA THR A 157 2.07 -10.70 -9.64
C THR A 157 3.25 -10.93 -10.56
N PHE A 158 3.61 -9.91 -11.34
CA PHE A 158 4.76 -9.99 -12.24
C PHE A 158 6.09 -9.67 -11.56
N HIS A 159 6.06 -9.26 -10.29
CA HIS A 159 7.25 -8.78 -9.58
C HIS A 159 7.93 -7.61 -10.30
N GLN A 160 7.12 -6.70 -10.87
CA GLN A 160 7.61 -5.60 -11.70
C GLN A 160 7.02 -4.26 -11.32
N ILE A 161 7.81 -3.22 -11.61
CA ILE A 161 7.40 -1.82 -11.53
C ILE A 161 7.62 -1.19 -12.90
N TYR A 162 6.60 -0.53 -13.43
CA TYR A 162 6.64 0.16 -14.73
C TYR A 162 6.61 1.67 -14.52
N VAL A 163 7.39 2.39 -15.33
CA VAL A 163 7.32 3.84 -15.44
C VAL A 163 6.70 4.18 -16.78
N ILE A 164 5.59 4.88 -16.76
CA ILE A 164 4.76 5.17 -17.94
C ILE A 164 4.77 6.70 -18.14
N ALA A 165 4.83 7.15 -19.38
CA ALA A 165 4.64 8.55 -19.70
C ALA A 165 3.33 9.07 -19.12
N ASN A 166 3.27 10.34 -18.68
CA ASN A 166 2.07 10.86 -18.00
C ASN A 166 0.81 10.78 -18.88
N ASP A 167 0.97 10.93 -20.20
CA ASP A 167 -0.11 10.81 -21.18
C ASP A 167 -0.46 9.36 -21.56
N GLY A 168 0.18 8.37 -20.95
CA GLY A 168 -0.04 6.95 -21.23
C GLY A 168 0.53 6.44 -22.54
N SER A 169 1.22 7.26 -23.30
CA SER A 169 1.64 6.94 -24.68
C SER A 169 2.65 5.79 -24.76
N GLU A 170 3.52 5.62 -23.76
CA GLU A 170 4.55 4.59 -23.77
C GLU A 170 5.04 4.21 -22.36
N VAL A 171 5.60 3.02 -22.24
CA VAL A 171 6.36 2.56 -21.06
C VAL A 171 7.81 3.00 -21.20
N LEU A 172 8.26 3.90 -20.34
CA LEU A 172 9.60 4.50 -20.36
C LEU A 172 10.65 3.59 -19.70
N ALA A 173 10.25 2.84 -18.66
CA ALA A 173 11.13 1.91 -17.96
C ALA A 173 10.35 0.77 -17.32
N THR A 174 11.06 -0.36 -17.13
CA THR A 174 10.56 -1.54 -16.42
C THR A 174 11.64 -2.04 -15.48
N TYR A 175 11.28 -2.24 -14.21
CA TYR A 175 12.16 -2.76 -13.17
C TYR A 175 11.65 -4.10 -12.66
N GLY A 176 12.56 -4.99 -12.28
CA GLY A 176 12.26 -6.38 -11.97
C GLY A 176 12.14 -7.25 -13.23
N GLU A 177 12.03 -8.55 -13.05
CA GLU A 177 11.89 -9.54 -14.14
C GLU A 177 10.53 -10.23 -14.05
N LYS A 178 9.80 -10.30 -15.18
CA LYS A 178 8.44 -10.84 -15.23
C LYS A 178 8.36 -12.28 -14.70
N ASN A 179 7.57 -12.50 -13.66
CA ASN A 179 7.38 -13.76 -12.96
C ASN A 179 8.63 -14.32 -12.25
N VAL A 180 9.65 -13.49 -12.03
CA VAL A 180 10.84 -13.89 -11.28
C VAL A 180 10.84 -13.16 -9.93
N SER A 181 10.55 -13.91 -8.87
CA SER A 181 10.65 -13.42 -7.50
C SER A 181 12.11 -13.47 -7.03
N GLY A 182 12.52 -12.46 -6.25
CA GLY A 182 13.84 -12.45 -5.64
C GLY A 182 13.93 -11.43 -4.51
N SER A 183 15.05 -11.47 -3.79
CA SER A 183 15.32 -10.61 -2.64
C SER A 183 16.65 -9.87 -2.73
N ASP A 184 17.25 -9.81 -3.91
CA ASP A 184 18.44 -9.01 -4.17
C ASP A 184 18.08 -7.53 -4.49
N GLY A 185 19.07 -6.75 -4.92
CA GLY A 185 18.90 -5.33 -5.24
C GLY A 185 18.15 -5.05 -6.56
N THR A 186 17.81 -6.06 -7.36
CA THR A 186 17.21 -5.92 -8.69
C THR A 186 15.88 -6.65 -8.87
N HIS A 187 15.57 -7.59 -7.98
CA HIS A 187 14.34 -8.38 -7.99
C HIS A 187 13.45 -8.04 -6.81
N PHE A 188 12.16 -8.23 -6.99
CA PHE A 188 11.13 -7.98 -5.98
C PHE A 188 10.41 -9.27 -5.59
N GLY A 189 9.95 -9.32 -4.33
CA GLY A 189 9.11 -10.38 -3.81
C GLY A 189 7.66 -9.94 -3.67
N ARG A 190 6.95 -9.71 -4.79
CA ARG A 190 5.59 -9.19 -4.84
C ARG A 190 5.51 -7.78 -4.26
N PRO A 191 6.06 -6.78 -4.94
CA PRO A 191 6.05 -5.39 -4.49
C PRO A 191 4.60 -4.88 -4.39
N GLN A 192 4.35 -4.02 -3.40
CA GLN A 192 3.00 -3.56 -3.08
C GLN A 192 2.79 -2.08 -3.33
N ASP A 193 3.79 -1.27 -3.02
CA ASP A 193 3.67 0.19 -3.09
C ASP A 193 5.03 0.85 -3.28
N ILE A 194 5.01 2.14 -3.59
CA ILE A 194 6.20 2.96 -3.81
C ILE A 194 5.97 4.36 -3.25
N ALA A 195 6.99 4.94 -2.63
CA ALA A 195 6.98 6.31 -2.15
C ALA A 195 8.26 7.04 -2.53
N PHE A 196 8.19 8.35 -2.66
CA PHE A 196 9.26 9.20 -3.17
C PHE A 196 9.69 10.19 -2.09
N MET A 197 11.00 10.28 -1.82
CA MET A 197 11.58 11.23 -0.89
C MET A 197 12.01 12.51 -1.64
N GLU A 198 12.01 13.63 -0.92
CA GLU A 198 12.41 14.92 -1.49
C GLU A 198 13.86 14.95 -1.98
N ASP A 199 14.72 14.16 -1.36
CA ASP A 199 16.13 14.02 -1.72
C ASP A 199 16.40 13.13 -2.95
N GLY A 200 15.34 12.61 -3.58
CA GLY A 200 15.39 11.78 -4.78
C GLY A 200 15.42 10.29 -4.51
N ARG A 201 15.50 9.85 -3.26
CA ARG A 201 15.40 8.43 -2.94
C ARG A 201 13.98 7.91 -3.19
N ILE A 202 13.90 6.65 -3.57
CA ILE A 202 12.65 5.94 -3.84
C ILE A 202 12.56 4.77 -2.87
N LEU A 203 11.45 4.68 -2.16
CA LEU A 203 11.18 3.60 -1.21
C LEU A 203 10.17 2.63 -1.83
N ILE A 204 10.54 1.36 -1.93
CA ILE A 204 9.67 0.31 -2.48
C ILE A 204 9.23 -0.61 -1.35
N ALA A 205 7.93 -0.72 -1.14
CA ALA A 205 7.33 -1.70 -0.25
C ALA A 205 7.37 -3.09 -0.91
N ASP A 206 8.45 -3.81 -0.74
CA ASP A 206 8.66 -5.17 -1.26
C ASP A 206 8.12 -6.19 -0.24
N GLY A 207 6.80 -6.28 -0.20
CA GLY A 207 6.07 -6.59 1.00
C GLY A 207 5.53 -7.99 1.19
N LEU A 208 5.03 -8.69 0.16
CA LEU A 208 4.29 -9.94 0.41
C LEU A 208 5.21 -11.14 0.63
N ASP A 209 6.35 -11.17 -0.04
CA ASP A 209 7.28 -12.30 0.08
C ASP A 209 8.56 -11.92 0.85
N ASN A 210 9.01 -10.63 0.78
CA ASN A 210 10.27 -10.21 1.36
C ASN A 210 10.15 -9.40 2.66
N ASN A 211 9.03 -8.74 2.92
CA ASN A 211 8.79 -7.93 4.13
C ASN A 211 9.87 -6.88 4.41
N ARG A 212 10.34 -6.18 3.37
CA ARG A 212 11.35 -5.13 3.43
C ARG A 212 10.90 -3.86 2.72
N ILE A 213 11.48 -2.74 3.09
CA ILE A 213 11.46 -1.51 2.31
C ILE A 213 12.82 -1.38 1.62
N MET A 214 12.84 -1.46 0.29
CA MET A 214 14.04 -1.21 -0.49
C MET A 214 14.25 0.30 -0.65
N ILE A 215 15.51 0.72 -0.58
CA ILE A 215 15.93 2.10 -0.80
C ILE A 215 16.67 2.14 -2.14
N MET A 216 16.13 2.90 -3.07
CA MET A 216 16.71 3.11 -4.40
C MET A 216 17.11 4.58 -4.57
N ASP A 217 18.09 4.85 -5.41
CA ASP A 217 18.32 6.21 -5.89
C ASP A 217 17.32 6.61 -7.00
N SER A 218 17.42 7.82 -7.53
CA SER A 218 16.54 8.33 -8.60
C SER A 218 16.66 7.57 -9.93
N ASP A 219 17.76 6.84 -10.12
CA ASP A 219 18.03 6.02 -11.30
C ASP A 219 17.68 4.53 -11.06
N MET A 220 17.04 4.24 -9.90
CA MET A 220 16.67 2.89 -9.46
C MET A 220 17.87 1.96 -9.19
N ASN A 221 19.02 2.51 -8.83
CA ASN A 221 20.10 1.70 -8.27
C ASN A 221 19.81 1.41 -6.80
N TYR A 222 20.01 0.16 -6.40
CA TYR A 222 19.81 -0.28 -5.03
C TYR A 222 20.86 0.34 -4.10
N LEU A 223 20.40 0.99 -3.04
CA LEU A 223 21.23 1.61 -2.02
C LEU A 223 21.26 0.78 -0.73
N GLY A 224 20.14 0.18 -0.35
CA GLY A 224 19.98 -0.56 0.89
C GLY A 224 18.52 -0.94 1.16
N GLU A 225 18.25 -1.42 2.36
CA GLU A 225 16.91 -1.79 2.79
C GLU A 225 16.75 -1.68 4.31
N PHE A 226 15.51 -1.57 4.76
CA PHE A 226 15.16 -1.67 6.18
C PHE A 226 13.86 -2.44 6.39
N GLY A 227 13.60 -2.82 7.63
CA GLY A 227 12.50 -3.72 7.96
C GLY A 227 12.89 -5.19 7.77
N SER A 228 12.10 -6.07 8.34
CA SER A 228 12.26 -7.53 8.21
C SER A 228 10.98 -8.23 8.66
N GLU A 229 10.85 -9.51 8.32
CA GLU A 229 9.74 -10.33 8.77
C GLU A 229 9.75 -10.53 10.29
N GLY A 230 8.58 -10.41 10.93
CA GLY A 230 8.39 -10.70 12.34
C GLY A 230 7.33 -9.85 13.04
N GLU A 231 7.33 -9.93 14.37
CA GLU A 231 6.36 -9.25 15.25
C GLU A 231 6.99 -8.19 16.15
N GLY A 232 8.31 -8.15 16.21
CA GLY A 232 9.08 -7.21 17.04
C GLY A 232 9.01 -5.77 16.54
N PRO A 233 9.66 -4.85 17.27
CA PRO A 233 9.80 -3.45 16.86
C PRO A 233 10.44 -3.35 15.46
N GLY A 234 9.80 -2.62 14.54
CA GLY A 234 10.28 -2.46 13.18
C GLY A 234 10.12 -3.66 12.26
N GLN A 235 9.70 -4.82 12.78
CA GLN A 235 9.39 -5.98 11.95
C GLN A 235 7.97 -5.91 11.41
N THR A 236 7.69 -6.63 10.34
CA THR A 236 6.38 -6.69 9.67
C THR A 236 6.01 -8.11 9.30
N LYS A 237 4.71 -8.38 9.21
CA LYS A 237 4.20 -9.66 8.69
C LYS A 237 3.86 -9.58 7.21
N THR A 238 3.38 -8.42 6.76
CA THR A 238 3.02 -8.20 5.37
C THR A 238 2.98 -6.71 5.10
N ILE A 239 4.02 -6.17 4.51
CA ILE A 239 4.02 -4.77 4.08
C ILE A 239 3.07 -4.62 2.90
N HIS A 240 2.13 -3.68 2.98
CA HIS A 240 1.12 -3.48 1.93
C HIS A 240 1.07 -2.05 1.40
N SER A 241 1.55 -1.08 2.16
CA SER A 241 1.65 0.31 1.70
C SER A 241 2.80 1.01 2.40
N VAL A 242 3.35 2.04 1.76
CA VAL A 242 4.36 2.95 2.30
C VAL A 242 4.00 4.38 1.95
N ALA A 243 4.09 5.28 2.93
CA ALA A 243 3.87 6.70 2.73
C ALA A 243 4.94 7.52 3.45
N ILE A 244 5.19 8.74 2.97
CA ILE A 244 6.13 9.67 3.58
C ILE A 244 5.34 10.89 4.03
N GLY A 245 5.50 11.26 5.29
CA GLY A 245 4.90 12.45 5.85
C GLY A 245 5.69 13.72 5.49
N PRO A 246 5.10 14.89 5.68
CA PRO A 246 5.72 16.18 5.36
C PRO A 246 6.96 16.48 6.22
N ASP A 247 7.12 15.78 7.33
CA ASP A 247 8.29 15.84 8.21
C ASP A 247 9.35 14.77 7.89
N GLY A 248 9.22 14.07 6.76
CA GLY A 248 10.14 13.04 6.29
C GLY A 248 10.01 11.69 7.00
N ARG A 249 9.06 11.54 7.94
CA ARG A 249 8.78 10.24 8.56
C ARG A 249 8.17 9.26 7.55
N VAL A 250 8.60 8.01 7.64
CA VAL A 250 8.12 6.94 6.78
C VAL A 250 7.13 6.07 7.55
N PHE A 251 5.96 5.91 6.96
CA PHE A 251 4.85 5.11 7.48
C PHE A 251 4.80 3.81 6.69
N VAL A 252 5.12 2.69 7.33
CA VAL A 252 5.09 1.35 6.73
C VAL A 252 3.90 0.60 7.26
N LEU A 253 2.92 0.33 6.39
CA LEU A 253 1.68 -0.32 6.75
C LEU A 253 1.85 -1.84 6.72
N ASP A 254 1.73 -2.46 7.91
CA ASP A 254 1.81 -3.90 8.13
C ASP A 254 0.39 -4.49 8.17
N ARG A 255 -0.08 -4.97 7.02
CA ARG A 255 -1.45 -5.45 6.81
C ARG A 255 -1.86 -6.55 7.77
N THR A 256 -1.11 -7.66 7.83
CA THR A 256 -1.44 -8.80 8.69
C THR A 256 -0.90 -8.67 10.10
N GLY A 257 0.00 -7.71 10.34
CA GLY A 257 0.41 -7.26 11.67
C GLY A 257 -0.57 -6.26 12.30
N ASN A 258 -1.58 -5.79 11.54
CA ASN A 258 -2.64 -4.88 12.00
C ASN A 258 -2.11 -3.58 12.61
N ARG A 259 -1.08 -3.01 12.01
CA ARG A 259 -0.38 -1.83 12.51
C ARG A 259 0.28 -1.01 11.40
N VAL A 260 0.71 0.19 11.75
CA VAL A 260 1.62 1.00 10.95
C VAL A 260 2.90 1.20 11.75
N ASN A 261 4.04 0.89 11.18
CA ASN A 261 5.36 1.15 11.75
C ASN A 261 5.87 2.51 11.25
N LEU A 262 6.29 3.36 12.18
CA LEU A 262 6.88 4.67 11.90
C LEU A 262 8.39 4.58 11.96
N TRP A 263 9.03 5.19 10.95
CA TRP A 263 10.48 5.25 10.82
C TRP A 263 10.93 6.68 10.51
N GLN A 264 12.17 6.98 10.87
CA GLN A 264 12.83 8.25 10.58
C GLN A 264 14.14 7.97 9.83
N ALA A 265 14.36 8.69 8.73
CA ALA A 265 15.65 8.71 8.08
C ALA A 265 16.71 9.30 9.02
N THR A 266 17.92 8.75 8.99
CA THR A 266 19.09 9.29 9.71
C THR A 266 19.96 10.14 8.78
N ASP A 267 21.10 10.59 9.25
CA ASP A 267 22.12 11.27 8.41
C ASP A 267 22.77 10.32 7.40
N ASP A 268 22.72 9.01 7.65
CA ASP A 268 23.13 7.98 6.69
C ASP A 268 21.97 7.72 5.72
N PRO A 269 22.16 7.90 4.40
CA PRO A 269 21.08 7.78 3.42
C PRO A 269 20.45 6.38 3.34
N VAL A 270 21.06 5.35 3.87
CA VAL A 270 20.53 3.98 3.87
C VAL A 270 20.06 3.50 5.23
N GLU A 271 20.16 4.33 6.26
CA GLU A 271 19.77 3.99 7.62
C GLU A 271 18.46 4.67 8.01
N PHE A 272 17.53 3.88 8.53
CA PHE A 272 16.25 4.33 9.06
C PHE A 272 16.06 3.80 10.47
N GLU A 273 15.73 4.70 11.40
CA GLU A 273 15.45 4.34 12.79
C GLU A 273 13.97 4.08 12.99
N PHE A 274 13.65 2.94 13.62
CA PHE A 274 12.30 2.64 14.05
C PHE A 274 11.87 3.53 15.22
N ILE A 275 10.77 4.25 15.09
CA ILE A 275 10.27 5.12 16.15
C ILE A 275 9.25 4.38 17.03
N ARG A 276 8.18 3.89 16.43
CA ARG A 276 7.07 3.21 17.12
C ARG A 276 6.12 2.56 16.14
N SER A 277 5.21 1.73 16.67
CA SER A 277 4.04 1.26 15.92
C SER A 277 2.78 1.97 16.37
N ILE A 278 1.86 2.18 15.41
CA ILE A 278 0.47 2.56 15.63
C ILE A 278 -0.35 1.29 15.38
N GLY A 279 -1.00 0.75 16.38
CA GLY A 279 -1.68 -0.55 16.32
C GLY A 279 -3.21 -0.45 16.41
N GLN A 280 -3.84 -1.63 16.61
CA GLN A 280 -5.30 -1.82 16.75
C GLN A 280 -6.09 -1.60 15.46
N LEU A 281 -5.45 -1.77 14.32
CA LEU A 281 -6.11 -1.89 13.03
C LEU A 281 -6.64 -3.32 12.86
N THR A 282 -7.55 -3.54 11.91
CA THR A 282 -8.12 -4.87 11.69
C THR A 282 -7.54 -5.56 10.47
N LEU A 283 -7.51 -4.89 9.34
CA LEU A 283 -6.88 -5.34 8.11
C LEU A 283 -6.60 -4.10 7.25
N PRO A 284 -5.59 -3.32 7.60
CA PRO A 284 -5.29 -2.09 6.88
C PRO A 284 -4.73 -2.39 5.49
N LEU A 285 -5.15 -1.62 4.48
CA LEU A 285 -4.80 -1.83 3.09
C LEU A 285 -3.98 -0.69 2.50
N ASP A 286 -4.28 0.54 2.86
CA ASP A 286 -3.60 1.71 2.31
C ASP A 286 -3.43 2.78 3.36
N ILE A 287 -2.39 3.60 3.18
CA ILE A 287 -2.15 4.78 4.01
C ILE A 287 -1.81 5.97 3.13
N ILE A 288 -2.47 7.09 3.40
CA ILE A 288 -2.17 8.38 2.79
C ILE A 288 -1.83 9.34 3.94
N VAL A 289 -0.77 10.09 3.78
CA VAL A 289 -0.31 11.09 4.74
C VAL A 289 -0.29 12.45 4.07
N ASN A 290 -0.87 13.45 4.72
CA ASN A 290 -0.84 14.86 4.33
C ASN A 290 -0.32 15.72 5.49
N GLU A 291 -0.44 17.05 5.39
CA GLU A 291 0.20 17.97 6.34
C GLU A 291 -0.26 17.77 7.79
N ASP A 292 -1.54 17.54 8.01
CA ASP A 292 -2.14 17.51 9.34
C ASP A 292 -2.55 16.12 9.80
N ASP A 293 -2.83 15.20 8.86
CA ASP A 293 -3.48 13.93 9.12
C ASP A 293 -2.87 12.77 8.33
N PHE A 294 -3.18 11.57 8.74
CA PHE A 294 -3.04 10.38 7.92
C PHE A 294 -4.35 9.60 7.86
N TRP A 295 -4.60 9.01 6.71
CA TRP A 295 -5.79 8.24 6.43
C TRP A 295 -5.41 6.79 6.15
N ILE A 296 -6.13 5.86 6.79
CA ILE A 296 -5.92 4.42 6.60
C ILE A 296 -7.23 3.81 6.13
N THR A 297 -7.17 3.10 5.02
CA THR A 297 -8.24 2.19 4.61
C THR A 297 -8.12 0.92 5.42
N ASP A 298 -9.04 0.68 6.35
CA ASP A 298 -9.08 -0.52 7.20
C ASP A 298 -10.39 -1.27 6.91
N LEU A 299 -10.30 -2.49 6.38
CA LEU A 299 -11.48 -3.30 6.02
C LEU A 299 -12.37 -3.66 7.21
N GLY A 300 -11.87 -3.51 8.43
CA GLY A 300 -12.62 -3.93 9.62
C GLY A 300 -12.88 -5.45 9.68
N PRO A 301 -13.58 -5.93 10.70
CA PRO A 301 -13.97 -7.33 10.73
C PRO A 301 -14.96 -7.58 9.60
N LEU A 302 -14.55 -8.44 8.65
CA LEU A 302 -15.46 -8.93 7.61
C LEU A 302 -16.63 -9.61 8.33
N ARG A 303 -17.79 -9.01 8.32
CA ARG A 303 -19.03 -9.64 8.75
C ARG A 303 -19.57 -10.38 7.53
N PHE A 304 -19.43 -11.69 7.56
CA PHE A 304 -20.10 -12.59 6.64
C PHE A 304 -21.55 -12.79 7.11
#